data_e3e235425d8797c6bde304cd148eadd9
#
_entry.id   e3e235425d8797c6bde304cd148eadd9
#
_cell.length_a   1.000
_cell.length_b   1.000
_cell.length_c   1.000
_cell.angle_alpha   90.00
_cell.angle_beta   90.00
_cell.angle_gamma   90.00
#
_symmetry.space_group_name_H-M   'P 1'
#
loop_
_entity.id
_entity.type
_entity.pdbx_description
1 polymer ?
#
loop_
_entity_poly.entity_id
_entity_poly.type
_entity_poly.pdbx_seq_one_letter_code
_entity_poly.pdbx_strand_id
1 'polypeptide(L)'
;MNNINMTAVLVAAVAQFIIGAIWYMPLFGKLWGKIHDFDQYDKPTQAAMQKQMMPLLVMQFLLGLLTAYVLAHFLTLVDTSEYIKITLWIWLGFIVPTQIAAILFGGTKPRWFLAKAMIMAGGSLACVLAAAWIIHAMA
;
A
#
# COMPACT_ATOMS: atom_id res chain seq x y z
N MET A 1 19.25 -18.86 -13.79
CA MET A 1 18.72 -17.54 -13.31
C MET A 1 17.22 -17.54 -13.54
N ASN A 2 16.46 -17.41 -12.46
CA ASN A 2 15.01 -17.30 -12.59
C ASN A 2 14.67 -15.92 -13.14
N ASN A 3 14.18 -15.88 -14.38
CA ASN A 3 13.75 -14.62 -14.98
C ASN A 3 12.45 -14.16 -14.34
N ILE A 4 12.43 -12.91 -13.88
CA ILE A 4 11.23 -12.31 -13.32
C ILE A 4 10.28 -11.94 -14.47
N ASN A 5 9.02 -12.34 -14.35
CA ASN A 5 7.99 -11.95 -15.29
C ASN A 5 7.62 -10.48 -15.08
N MET A 6 8.15 -9.60 -15.91
CA MET A 6 7.92 -8.15 -15.81
C MET A 6 6.46 -7.78 -16.09
N THR A 7 5.74 -8.56 -16.89
CA THR A 7 4.30 -8.37 -17.11
C THR A 7 3.53 -8.60 -15.79
N ALA A 8 3.87 -9.66 -15.06
CA ALA A 8 3.27 -9.93 -13.74
C ALA A 8 3.57 -8.81 -12.75
N VAL A 9 4.79 -8.29 -12.74
CA VAL A 9 5.18 -7.15 -11.89
C VAL A 9 4.33 -5.91 -12.23
N LEU A 10 4.15 -5.60 -13.49
CA LEU A 10 3.33 -4.47 -13.92
C LEU A 10 1.85 -4.65 -13.53
N VAL A 11 1.29 -5.83 -13.76
CA VAL A 11 -0.10 -6.14 -13.37
C VAL A 11 -0.26 -6.04 -11.85
N ALA A 12 0.71 -6.55 -11.09
CA ALA A 12 0.70 -6.45 -9.62
C ALA A 12 0.77 -4.99 -9.16
N ALA A 13 1.57 -4.15 -9.82
CA ALA A 13 1.65 -2.73 -9.49
C ALA A 13 0.32 -2.01 -9.76
N VAL A 14 -0.34 -2.30 -10.88
CA VAL A 14 -1.66 -1.75 -11.21
C VAL A 14 -2.70 -2.20 -10.17
N ALA A 15 -2.69 -3.48 -9.80
CA ALA A 15 -3.61 -4.02 -8.79
C ALA A 15 -3.42 -3.33 -7.44
N GLN A 16 -2.18 -3.12 -6.99
CA GLN A 16 -1.89 -2.40 -5.74
C GLN A 16 -2.41 -0.97 -5.79
N PHE A 17 -2.23 -0.28 -6.92
CA PHE A 17 -2.71 1.08 -7.10
C PHE A 17 -4.24 1.16 -7.01
N ILE A 18 -4.94 0.25 -7.67
CA ILE A 18 -6.42 0.17 -7.64
C ILE A 18 -6.91 -0.14 -6.22
N ILE A 19 -6.30 -1.11 -5.55
CA ILE A 19 -6.65 -1.47 -4.17
C ILE A 19 -6.44 -0.26 -3.24
N GLY A 20 -5.31 0.44 -3.37
CA GLY A 20 -5.03 1.64 -2.60
C GLY A 20 -6.06 2.74 -2.84
N ALA A 21 -6.46 2.97 -4.08
CA ALA A 21 -7.48 3.95 -4.42
C ALA A 21 -8.83 3.61 -3.78
N ILE A 22 -9.25 2.34 -3.86
CA ILE A 22 -10.49 1.87 -3.23
C ILE A 22 -10.41 2.00 -1.71
N TRP A 23 -9.26 1.63 -1.13
CA TRP A 23 -9.05 1.61 0.32
C TRP A 23 -9.14 3.02 0.92
N TYR A 24 -8.43 3.98 0.33
CA TYR A 24 -8.30 5.34 0.87
C TYR A 24 -9.35 6.34 0.35
N MET A 25 -10.18 5.99 -0.60
CA MET A 25 -11.23 6.87 -1.13
C MET A 25 -12.62 6.41 -0.73
N PRO A 26 -13.27 5.42 -1.40
CA PRO A 26 -14.64 5.06 -1.03
C PRO A 26 -14.74 4.31 0.30
N LEU A 27 -13.76 3.49 0.66
CA LEU A 27 -13.86 2.61 1.81
C LEU A 27 -13.57 3.32 3.13
N PHE A 28 -12.40 3.94 3.25
CA PHE A 28 -11.94 4.62 4.47
C PHE A 28 -11.69 6.12 4.29
N GLY A 29 -12.10 6.69 3.15
CA GLY A 29 -11.78 8.08 2.81
C GLY A 29 -12.30 9.09 3.80
N LYS A 30 -13.51 8.91 4.32
CA LYS A 30 -14.09 9.82 5.34
C LYS A 30 -13.30 9.77 6.63
N LEU A 31 -12.99 8.58 7.12
CA LEU A 31 -12.23 8.41 8.35
C LEU A 31 -10.79 8.90 8.17
N TRP A 32 -10.16 8.60 7.05
CA TRP A 32 -8.82 9.07 6.70
C TRP A 32 -8.76 10.59 6.64
N GLY A 33 -9.76 11.22 6.03
CA GLY A 33 -9.91 12.67 6.00
C GLY A 33 -10.04 13.29 7.40
N LYS A 34 -10.82 12.67 8.27
CA LYS A 34 -10.95 13.10 9.68
C LYS A 34 -9.62 13.03 10.43
N ILE A 35 -8.87 11.96 10.25
CA ILE A 35 -7.55 11.77 10.88
C ILE A 35 -6.60 12.90 10.50
N HIS A 36 -6.69 13.39 9.26
CA HIS A 36 -5.83 14.44 8.71
C HIS A 36 -6.47 15.84 8.71
N ASP A 37 -7.59 16.02 9.42
CA ASP A 37 -8.34 17.28 9.50
C ASP A 37 -8.81 17.82 8.13
N PHE A 38 -8.94 16.97 7.13
CA PHE A 38 -9.36 17.36 5.78
C PHE A 38 -10.79 17.88 5.76
N ASP A 39 -11.65 17.35 6.61
CA ASP A 39 -13.05 17.75 6.76
C ASP A 39 -13.24 19.15 7.33
N GLN A 40 -12.19 19.75 7.91
CA GLN A 40 -12.21 21.10 8.46
C GLN A 40 -11.98 22.18 7.42
N TYR A 41 -11.56 21.81 6.22
CA TYR A 41 -11.33 22.76 5.12
C TYR A 41 -12.61 22.94 4.31
N ASP A 42 -12.77 24.12 3.69
CA ASP A 42 -13.87 24.40 2.78
C ASP A 42 -13.71 23.60 1.45
N LYS A 43 -14.78 23.50 0.68
CA LYS A 43 -14.76 22.71 -0.57
C LYS A 43 -13.72 23.19 -1.59
N PRO A 44 -13.54 24.50 -1.85
CA PRO A 44 -12.50 24.96 -2.76
C PRO A 44 -11.09 24.56 -2.30
N THR A 45 -10.80 24.65 -1.00
CA THR A 45 -9.50 24.24 -0.42
C THR A 45 -9.31 22.72 -0.53
N GLN A 46 -10.34 21.94 -0.27
CA GLN A 46 -10.30 20.48 -0.45
C GLN A 46 -9.99 20.11 -1.89
N ALA A 47 -10.62 20.76 -2.85
CA ALA A 47 -10.37 20.53 -4.28
C ALA A 47 -8.94 20.87 -4.68
N ALA A 48 -8.38 21.97 -4.15
CA ALA A 48 -7.00 22.36 -4.40
C ALA A 48 -6.02 21.34 -3.81
N MET A 49 -6.28 20.83 -2.60
CA MET A 49 -5.47 19.80 -1.95
C MET A 49 -5.48 18.50 -2.75
N GLN A 50 -6.64 18.08 -3.24
CA GLN A 50 -6.75 16.88 -4.08
C GLN A 50 -5.97 17.03 -5.38
N LYS A 51 -6.02 18.20 -6.01
CA LYS A 51 -5.26 18.49 -7.24
C LYS A 51 -3.75 18.41 -6.98
N GLN A 52 -3.29 18.89 -5.83
CA GLN A 52 -1.87 18.82 -5.44
C GLN A 52 -1.40 17.38 -5.20
N MET A 53 -2.31 16.45 -4.90
CA MET A 53 -1.99 15.04 -4.69
C MET A 53 -1.78 14.28 -6.01
N MET A 54 -2.22 14.80 -7.16
CA MET A 54 -2.14 14.07 -8.44
C MET A 54 -0.72 13.64 -8.81
N PRO A 55 0.33 14.49 -8.72
CA PRO A 55 1.70 14.03 -8.98
C PRO A 55 2.19 13.01 -7.94
N LEU A 56 1.68 13.07 -6.72
CA LEU A 56 2.03 12.09 -5.68
C LEU A 56 1.47 10.70 -5.99
N LEU A 57 0.35 10.62 -6.69
CA LEU A 57 -0.23 9.34 -7.15
C LEU A 57 0.67 8.65 -8.17
N VAL A 58 1.32 9.41 -9.05
CA VAL A 58 2.33 8.86 -9.98
C VAL A 58 3.49 8.26 -9.20
N MET A 59 3.99 8.99 -8.20
CA MET A 59 5.05 8.48 -7.33
C MET A 59 4.60 7.22 -6.59
N GLN A 60 3.36 7.20 -6.09
CA GLN A 60 2.81 6.02 -5.41
C GLN A 60 2.77 4.81 -6.33
N PHE A 61 2.41 4.98 -7.60
CA PHE A 61 2.45 3.89 -8.59
C PHE A 61 3.87 3.36 -8.78
N LEU A 62 4.86 4.24 -8.89
CA LEU A 62 6.26 3.85 -9.03
C LEU A 62 6.77 3.08 -7.80
N LEU A 63 6.36 3.50 -6.60
CA LEU A 63 6.67 2.77 -5.36
C LEU A 63 6.01 1.40 -5.33
N GLY A 64 4.78 1.29 -5.80
CA GLY A 64 4.10 0.00 -5.95
C GLY A 64 4.79 -0.92 -6.96
N LEU A 65 5.29 -0.35 -8.05
CA LEU A 65 6.08 -1.08 -9.04
C LEU A 65 7.37 -1.64 -8.43
N LEU A 66 8.07 -0.82 -7.65
CA LEU A 66 9.26 -1.25 -6.92
C LEU A 66 8.95 -2.38 -5.94
N THR A 67 7.87 -2.23 -5.17
CA THR A 67 7.42 -3.26 -4.22
C THR A 67 7.14 -4.59 -4.94
N ALA A 68 6.41 -4.55 -6.05
CA ALA A 68 6.08 -5.74 -6.83
C ALA A 68 7.33 -6.41 -7.41
N TYR A 69 8.27 -5.62 -7.89
CA TYR A 69 9.52 -6.13 -8.45
C TYR A 69 10.37 -6.84 -7.39
N VAL A 70 10.55 -6.19 -6.24
CA VAL A 70 11.33 -6.78 -5.13
C VAL A 70 10.63 -8.01 -4.57
N LEU A 71 9.30 -7.96 -4.42
CA LEU A 71 8.53 -9.12 -3.98
C LEU A 71 8.68 -10.30 -4.94
N ALA A 72 8.66 -10.04 -6.24
CA ALA A 72 8.88 -11.08 -7.24
C ALA A 72 10.25 -11.77 -7.07
N HIS A 73 11.28 -11.01 -6.74
CA HIS A 73 12.60 -11.58 -6.40
C HIS A 73 12.53 -12.48 -5.17
N PHE A 74 11.92 -12.02 -4.09
CA PHE A 74 11.79 -12.84 -2.88
C PHE A 74 11.03 -14.14 -3.14
N LEU A 75 10.00 -14.08 -3.97
CA LEU A 75 9.21 -15.28 -4.29
C LEU A 75 9.96 -16.29 -5.14
N THR A 76 11.05 -15.90 -5.83
CA THR A 76 11.92 -16.87 -6.52
C THR A 76 12.81 -17.67 -5.57
N LEU A 77 12.98 -17.18 -4.34
CA LEU A 77 13.87 -17.79 -3.34
C LEU A 77 13.17 -18.82 -2.45
N VAL A 78 11.87 -18.97 -2.58
CA VAL A 78 11.06 -19.84 -1.73
C VAL A 78 10.29 -20.85 -2.59
N ASP A 79 9.83 -21.92 -1.95
CA ASP A 79 8.95 -22.88 -2.59
C ASP A 79 7.64 -22.19 -3.00
N THR A 80 7.13 -22.53 -4.18
CA THR A 80 5.89 -21.95 -4.71
C THR A 80 4.70 -22.13 -3.78
N SER A 81 4.69 -23.18 -2.94
CA SER A 81 3.64 -23.42 -1.94
C SER A 81 3.68 -22.44 -0.77
N GLU A 82 4.81 -21.76 -0.54
CA GLU A 82 5.04 -20.91 0.63
C GLU A 82 4.88 -19.41 0.35
N TYR A 83 4.46 -19.03 -0.86
CA TYR A 83 4.46 -17.61 -1.28
C TYR A 83 3.59 -16.71 -0.39
N ILE A 84 2.43 -17.18 0.07
CA ILE A 84 1.57 -16.40 0.98
C ILE A 84 2.25 -16.24 2.34
N LYS A 85 2.83 -17.30 2.86
CA LYS A 85 3.49 -17.31 4.17
C LYS A 85 4.67 -16.34 4.21
N ILE A 86 5.54 -16.38 3.19
CA ILE A 86 6.67 -15.46 3.14
C ILE A 86 6.21 -14.01 2.96
N THR A 87 5.16 -13.78 2.17
CA THR A 87 4.58 -12.45 2.00
C THR A 87 4.04 -11.90 3.33
N LEU A 88 3.37 -12.72 4.12
CA LEU A 88 2.89 -12.34 5.45
C LEU A 88 4.04 -12.00 6.40
N TRP A 89 5.14 -12.76 6.39
CA TRP A 89 6.32 -12.45 7.19
C TRP A 89 6.97 -11.14 6.77
N ILE A 90 7.08 -10.88 5.47
CA ILE A 90 7.63 -9.61 4.93
C ILE A 90 6.73 -8.45 5.38
N TRP A 91 5.42 -8.59 5.23
CA TRP A 91 4.48 -7.55 5.66
C TRP A 91 4.60 -7.27 7.16
N LEU A 92 4.56 -8.31 7.98
CA LEU A 92 4.60 -8.18 9.43
C LEU A 92 5.92 -7.62 9.96
N GLY A 93 7.04 -8.00 9.36
CA GLY A 93 8.37 -7.66 9.87
C GLY A 93 8.98 -6.40 9.27
N PHE A 94 8.61 -6.03 8.03
CA PHE A 94 9.22 -4.90 7.33
C PHE A 94 8.24 -3.77 7.01
N ILE A 95 6.99 -4.08 6.76
CA ILE A 95 6.00 -3.06 6.39
C ILE A 95 5.32 -2.48 7.63
N VAL A 96 4.75 -3.33 8.47
CA VAL A 96 4.00 -2.88 9.66
C VAL A 96 4.84 -2.04 10.61
N PRO A 97 6.06 -2.45 11.03
CA PRO A 97 6.86 -1.63 11.94
C PRO A 97 7.20 -0.27 11.36
N THR A 98 7.51 -0.19 10.07
CA THR A 98 7.82 1.06 9.38
C THR A 98 6.59 1.99 9.35
N GLN A 99 5.41 1.45 9.09
CA GLN A 99 4.16 2.21 9.10
C GLN A 99 3.83 2.73 10.50
N ILE A 100 3.97 1.89 11.52
CA ILE A 100 3.70 2.28 12.91
C ILE A 100 4.67 3.39 13.33
N ALA A 101 5.95 3.25 13.03
CA ALA A 101 6.94 4.29 13.33
C ALA A 101 6.58 5.63 12.66
N ALA A 102 6.17 5.60 11.41
CA ALA A 102 5.74 6.79 10.68
C ALA A 102 4.52 7.45 11.34
N ILE A 103 3.59 6.67 11.86
CA ILE A 103 2.43 7.19 12.60
C ILE A 103 2.85 7.84 13.91
N LEU A 104 3.69 7.17 14.69
CA LEU A 104 4.12 7.64 16.00
C LEU A 104 4.89 8.95 15.93
N PHE A 105 5.75 9.11 14.92
CA PHE A 105 6.63 10.26 14.79
C PHE A 105 6.20 11.25 13.69
N GLY A 106 5.08 10.99 13.02
CA GLY A 106 4.58 11.79 11.90
C GLY A 106 3.56 12.87 12.27
N GLY A 107 3.44 13.22 13.54
CA GLY A 107 2.52 14.28 13.99
C GLY A 107 1.06 13.85 14.10
N THR A 108 0.78 12.57 14.04
CA THR A 108 -0.58 12.04 14.23
C THR A 108 -1.04 12.26 15.67
N LYS A 109 -2.28 12.72 15.87
CA LYS A 109 -2.86 12.87 17.21
C LYS A 109 -3.01 11.48 17.86
N PRO A 110 -2.62 11.32 19.16
CA PRO A 110 -2.64 10.00 19.81
C PRO A 110 -3.99 9.27 19.74
N ARG A 111 -5.10 10.01 19.77
CA ARG A 111 -6.45 9.43 19.66
C ARG A 111 -6.68 8.68 18.34
N TRP A 112 -5.89 8.98 17.30
CA TRP A 112 -6.02 8.38 15.98
C TRP A 112 -4.96 7.32 15.67
N PHE A 113 -4.04 7.04 16.58
CA PHE A 113 -2.95 6.09 16.34
C PHE A 113 -3.47 4.71 15.91
N LEU A 114 -4.38 4.15 16.68
CA LEU A 114 -4.92 2.81 16.39
C LEU A 114 -5.69 2.77 15.07
N ALA A 115 -6.59 3.74 14.86
CA ALA A 115 -7.38 3.79 13.63
C ALA A 115 -6.50 3.94 12.39
N LYS A 116 -5.52 4.85 12.44
CA LYS A 116 -4.58 5.07 11.34
C LYS A 116 -3.71 3.84 11.09
N ALA A 117 -3.22 3.19 12.16
CA ALA A 117 -2.43 1.98 12.06
C ALA A 117 -3.22 0.84 11.39
N MET A 118 -4.47 0.64 11.78
CA MET A 118 -5.33 -0.39 11.20
C MET A 118 -5.62 -0.13 9.72
N ILE A 119 -5.91 1.11 9.35
CA ILE A 119 -6.15 1.47 7.95
C ILE A 119 -4.90 1.23 7.11
N MET A 120 -3.76 1.73 7.55
CA MET A 120 -2.50 1.59 6.80
C MET A 120 -2.04 0.13 6.72
N ALA A 121 -2.04 -0.58 7.83
CA ALA A 121 -1.61 -1.99 7.87
C ALA A 121 -2.54 -2.88 7.06
N GLY A 122 -3.85 -2.69 7.19
CA GLY A 122 -4.83 -3.44 6.40
C GLY A 122 -4.72 -3.19 4.91
N GLY A 123 -4.54 -1.93 4.51
CA GLY A 123 -4.35 -1.55 3.11
C GLY A 123 -3.08 -2.15 2.51
N SER A 124 -1.95 -2.06 3.22
CA SER A 124 -0.70 -2.66 2.76
C SER A 124 -0.78 -4.18 2.70
N LEU A 125 -1.48 -4.82 3.64
CA LEU A 125 -1.70 -6.27 3.62
C LEU A 125 -2.46 -6.69 2.36
N ALA A 126 -3.58 -6.01 2.07
CA ALA A 126 -4.38 -6.29 0.87
C ALA A 126 -3.53 -6.11 -0.41
N CYS A 127 -2.72 -5.05 -0.46
CA CYS A 127 -1.86 -4.77 -1.62
C CYS A 127 -0.80 -5.84 -1.82
N VAL A 128 -0.04 -6.22 -0.77
CA VAL A 128 1.05 -7.19 -0.95
C VAL A 128 0.52 -8.61 -1.18
N LEU A 129 -0.61 -8.98 -0.58
CA LEU A 129 -1.22 -10.29 -0.84
C LEU A 129 -1.74 -10.39 -2.27
N ALA A 130 -2.37 -9.35 -2.79
CA ALA A 130 -2.81 -9.30 -4.18
C ALA A 130 -1.62 -9.36 -5.14
N ALA A 131 -0.56 -8.62 -4.86
CA ALA A 131 0.66 -8.63 -5.66
C ALA A 131 1.30 -10.02 -5.66
N ALA A 132 1.43 -10.65 -4.50
CA ALA A 132 2.01 -11.99 -4.37
C ALA A 132 1.19 -13.03 -5.15
N TRP A 133 -0.13 -12.95 -5.04
CA TRP A 133 -1.03 -13.86 -5.77
C TRP A 133 -0.89 -13.70 -7.29
N ILE A 134 -0.86 -12.47 -7.79
CA ILE A 134 -0.71 -12.19 -9.22
C ILE A 134 0.65 -12.68 -9.73
N ILE A 135 1.73 -12.38 -9.01
CA ILE A 135 3.08 -12.81 -9.38
C ILE A 135 3.15 -14.34 -9.41
N HIS A 136 2.58 -15.02 -8.43
CA HIS A 136 2.53 -16.47 -8.36
C HIS A 136 1.69 -17.07 -9.51
N ALA A 137 0.51 -16.50 -9.77
CA ALA A 137 -0.41 -17.01 -10.80
C ALA A 137 0.11 -16.81 -12.22
N MET A 138 0.93 -15.80 -12.44
CA MET A 138 1.52 -15.49 -13.75
C MET A 138 2.95 -16.00 -13.91
N ALA A 139 3.47 -16.67 -12.91
CA ALA A 139 4.83 -17.23 -12.95
C ALA A 139 4.98 -18.37 -13.95
#